data_35b293a7118e33bee05796d9e2551151
#
_entry.id   35b293a7118e33bee05796d9e2551151
#
_cell.length_a   1.000
_cell.length_b   1.000
_cell.length_c   1.000
_cell.angle_alpha   90.00
_cell.angle_beta   90.00
_cell.angle_gamma   90.00
#
_symmetry.space_group_name_H-M   'P 1'
#
loop_
_entity.id
_entity.type
_entity.pdbx_description
1 polymer ?
#
loop_
_entity_poly.entity_id
_entity_poly.type
_entity_poly.pdbx_seq_one_letter_code
_entity_poly.pdbx_strand_id
1 'polypeptide(L)'
;MRGFIFPLRQIGIGGSKMKKSKVFITVIAMAVLLLFFFAQGAIVMMTNMEGLKSILVRATVIWLLVIATIVFYLKRNRDLSILGFCKPMEKSSKRVFFYIPLIVIAISHFMCGIDTNKGASFIFANLIFTLAIGFAEEIYFRGIICRIWIDESVKKAVVVSSTLFAICHLMNVMGGAGIAETILQICFAFLYGIVISLVFIIGKSIWSCIAVHTLHDFCSFISIDGSLQMNVILGVIQFVILLCYAIYLSKQLPYDNQDV
;
A
#
# COMPACT_ATOMS: atom_id res chain seq x y z
N MET A 1 25.65 -18.02 -10.21
CA MET A 1 24.35 -17.44 -9.86
C MET A 1 24.51 -15.92 -9.85
N ARG A 2 24.11 -15.22 -10.90
CA ARG A 2 24.25 -13.76 -10.98
C ARG A 2 23.11 -13.15 -10.17
N GLY A 3 23.45 -12.46 -9.08
CA GLY A 3 22.51 -11.71 -8.26
C GLY A 3 21.77 -10.70 -9.12
N PHE A 4 20.44 -10.75 -9.10
CA PHE A 4 19.58 -9.79 -9.77
C PHE A 4 19.61 -8.48 -8.95
N ILE A 5 20.68 -7.70 -9.16
CA ILE A 5 20.77 -6.31 -8.70
C ILE A 5 19.78 -5.54 -9.58
N PHE A 6 18.76 -4.93 -8.97
CA PHE A 6 17.88 -4.02 -9.68
C PHE A 6 18.73 -2.92 -10.35
N PRO A 7 18.62 -2.66 -11.66
CA PRO A 7 19.53 -1.73 -12.33
C PRO A 7 19.16 -0.27 -12.04
N LEU A 8 19.45 0.22 -10.83
CA LEU A 8 19.45 1.66 -10.53
C LEU A 8 20.82 2.32 -10.78
N ARG A 9 21.81 1.56 -11.28
CA ARG A 9 23.18 2.04 -11.51
C ARG A 9 23.35 2.97 -12.72
N GLN A 10 22.27 3.41 -13.37
CA GLN A 10 22.37 4.29 -14.57
C GLN A 10 22.13 5.77 -14.30
N ILE A 11 21.96 6.21 -13.04
CA ILE A 11 22.00 7.64 -12.73
C ILE A 11 23.35 7.91 -12.06
N GLY A 12 24.37 8.27 -12.84
CA GLY A 12 25.73 8.59 -12.39
C GLY A 12 25.78 9.85 -11.52
N ILE A 13 25.36 9.75 -10.27
CA ILE A 13 25.37 10.84 -9.29
C ILE A 13 26.17 10.37 -8.06
N GLY A 14 27.23 11.10 -7.70
CA GLY A 14 28.12 10.77 -6.57
C GLY A 14 27.37 10.71 -5.22
N GLY A 15 27.86 9.88 -4.27
CA GLY A 15 27.16 9.40 -3.08
C GLY A 15 26.38 10.43 -2.23
N SER A 16 26.89 11.64 -1.98
CA SER A 16 26.15 12.64 -1.16
C SER A 16 25.04 13.33 -1.96
N LYS A 17 25.23 13.56 -3.28
CA LYS A 17 24.19 14.06 -4.18
C LYS A 17 23.10 13.01 -4.40
N MET A 18 23.45 11.72 -4.40
CA MET A 18 22.52 10.60 -4.56
C MET A 18 21.57 10.49 -3.36
N LYS A 19 22.06 10.67 -2.13
CA LYS A 19 21.22 10.67 -0.92
C LYS A 19 20.22 11.83 -0.90
N LYS A 20 20.67 13.05 -1.26
CA LYS A 20 19.78 14.22 -1.39
C LYS A 20 18.71 14.00 -2.47
N SER A 21 19.06 13.36 -3.58
CA SER A 21 18.11 13.01 -4.65
C SER A 21 17.03 12.03 -4.18
N LYS A 22 17.37 11.00 -3.37
CA LYS A 22 16.39 10.04 -2.85
C LYS A 22 15.38 10.69 -1.91
N VAL A 23 15.84 11.53 -0.99
CA VAL A 23 14.96 12.30 -0.10
C VAL A 23 14.02 13.20 -0.92
N PHE A 24 14.56 13.91 -1.89
CA PHE A 24 13.79 14.80 -2.76
C PHE A 24 12.70 14.05 -3.53
N ILE A 25 13.04 12.91 -4.13
CA ILE A 25 12.07 12.05 -4.84
C ILE A 25 11.00 11.54 -3.87
N THR A 26 11.40 11.12 -2.65
CA THR A 26 10.46 10.69 -1.62
C THR A 26 9.48 11.79 -1.25
N VAL A 27 9.97 13.01 -1.02
CA VAL A 27 9.13 14.17 -0.68
C VAL A 27 8.17 14.51 -1.82
N ILE A 28 8.63 14.52 -3.07
CA ILE A 28 7.76 14.75 -4.23
C ILE A 28 6.70 13.66 -4.35
N ALA A 29 7.09 12.39 -4.24
CA ALA A 29 6.15 11.27 -4.31
C ALA A 29 5.06 11.41 -3.24
N MET A 30 5.44 11.71 -2.00
CA MET A 30 4.51 11.95 -0.90
C MET A 30 3.60 13.15 -1.17
N ALA A 31 4.17 14.28 -1.60
CA ALA A 31 3.40 15.49 -1.87
C ALA A 31 2.36 15.26 -2.98
N VAL A 32 2.73 14.56 -4.06
CA VAL A 32 1.81 14.23 -5.15
C VAL A 32 0.70 13.28 -4.68
N LEU A 33 1.05 12.22 -3.96
CA LEU A 33 0.07 11.27 -3.43
C LEU A 33 -0.94 11.98 -2.51
N LEU A 34 -0.44 12.72 -1.51
CA LEU A 34 -1.27 13.46 -0.55
C LEU A 34 -2.15 14.50 -1.22
N LEU A 35 -1.64 15.22 -2.25
CA LEU A 35 -2.42 16.19 -3.01
C LEU A 35 -3.67 15.55 -3.63
N PHE A 36 -3.53 14.38 -4.25
CA PHE A 36 -4.67 13.70 -4.90
C PHE A 36 -5.64 13.11 -3.86
N PHE A 37 -5.11 12.55 -2.76
CA PHE A 37 -5.95 12.07 -1.64
C PHE A 37 -6.70 13.22 -0.96
N PHE A 38 -6.07 14.37 -0.80
CA PHE A 38 -6.75 15.58 -0.32
C PHE A 38 -7.78 16.09 -1.32
N ALA A 39 -7.41 16.21 -2.60
CA ALA A 39 -8.28 16.73 -3.65
C ALA A 39 -9.58 15.94 -3.78
N GLN A 40 -9.52 14.58 -3.76
CA GLN A 40 -10.72 13.76 -3.84
C GLN A 40 -11.67 13.98 -2.65
N GLY A 41 -11.13 14.16 -1.44
CA GLY A 41 -11.93 14.49 -0.27
C GLY A 41 -12.53 15.90 -0.34
N ALA A 42 -11.73 16.89 -0.73
CA ALA A 42 -12.16 18.27 -0.87
C ALA A 42 -13.26 18.43 -1.92
N ILE A 43 -13.14 17.79 -3.09
CA ILE A 43 -14.18 17.82 -4.14
C ILE A 43 -15.50 17.29 -3.61
N VAL A 44 -15.49 16.13 -2.95
CA VAL A 44 -16.70 15.52 -2.40
C VAL A 44 -17.33 16.42 -1.32
N MET A 45 -16.53 17.00 -0.44
CA MET A 45 -17.00 17.90 0.61
C MET A 45 -17.59 19.20 0.01
N MET A 46 -16.89 19.83 -0.93
CA MET A 46 -17.36 21.10 -1.54
C MET A 46 -18.60 20.93 -2.40
N THR A 47 -18.82 19.75 -2.96
CA THR A 47 -19.97 19.45 -3.82
C THR A 47 -21.12 18.77 -3.07
N ASN A 48 -20.95 18.52 -1.76
CA ASN A 48 -21.93 17.78 -0.93
C ASN A 48 -22.38 16.46 -1.56
N MET A 49 -21.47 15.77 -2.24
CA MET A 49 -21.78 14.48 -2.85
C MET A 49 -21.76 13.37 -1.82
N GLU A 50 -22.79 12.53 -1.84
CA GLU A 50 -22.97 11.40 -0.93
C GLU A 50 -23.15 10.08 -1.69
N GLY A 51 -23.06 8.98 -0.95
CA GLY A 51 -23.34 7.64 -1.44
C GLY A 51 -22.51 7.26 -2.67
N LEU A 52 -23.16 6.65 -3.66
CA LEU A 52 -22.51 6.16 -4.88
C LEU A 52 -21.74 7.23 -5.65
N LYS A 53 -22.30 8.46 -5.74
CA LYS A 53 -21.64 9.56 -6.47
C LYS A 53 -20.30 9.94 -5.85
N SER A 54 -20.24 10.01 -4.52
CA SER A 54 -19.01 10.34 -3.81
C SER A 54 -17.92 9.30 -4.07
N ILE A 55 -18.25 8.01 -4.05
CA ILE A 55 -17.31 6.92 -4.30
C ILE A 55 -16.77 7.00 -5.73
N LEU A 56 -17.63 7.22 -6.72
CA LEU A 56 -17.22 7.32 -8.12
C LEU A 56 -16.30 8.52 -8.38
N VAL A 57 -16.58 9.68 -7.76
CA VAL A 57 -15.71 10.86 -7.86
C VAL A 57 -14.35 10.57 -7.23
N ARG A 58 -14.34 10.00 -6.03
CA ARG A 58 -13.08 9.59 -5.34
C ARG A 58 -12.27 8.63 -6.20
N ALA A 59 -12.92 7.58 -6.71
CA ALA A 59 -12.28 6.60 -7.59
C ALA A 59 -11.67 7.27 -8.83
N THR A 60 -12.43 8.17 -9.49
CA THR A 60 -11.98 8.87 -10.70
C THR A 60 -10.71 9.68 -10.44
N VAL A 61 -10.67 10.46 -9.35
CA VAL A 61 -9.51 11.29 -9.01
C VAL A 61 -8.27 10.42 -8.75
N ILE A 62 -8.42 9.32 -8.02
CA ILE A 62 -7.27 8.43 -7.73
C ILE A 62 -6.83 7.68 -9.00
N TRP A 63 -7.76 7.22 -9.86
CA TRP A 63 -7.39 6.63 -11.15
C TRP A 63 -6.65 7.60 -12.06
N LEU A 64 -6.99 8.90 -12.05
CA LEU A 64 -6.23 9.91 -12.80
C LEU A 64 -4.78 9.98 -12.31
N LEU A 65 -4.54 9.92 -10.99
CA LEU A 65 -3.18 9.85 -10.43
C LEU A 65 -2.44 8.60 -10.93
N VAL A 66 -3.06 7.42 -10.84
CA VAL A 66 -2.47 6.15 -11.26
C VAL A 66 -2.09 6.20 -12.74
N ILE A 67 -3.03 6.62 -13.60
CA ILE A 67 -2.82 6.71 -15.05
C ILE A 67 -1.70 7.72 -15.37
N ALA A 68 -1.74 8.91 -14.75
CA ALA A 68 -0.70 9.92 -14.96
C ALA A 68 0.68 9.41 -14.57
N THR A 69 0.78 8.69 -13.44
CA THR A 69 2.04 8.10 -12.97
C THR A 69 2.54 7.01 -13.93
N ILE A 70 1.67 6.10 -14.35
CA ILE A 70 2.01 5.04 -15.31
C ILE A 70 2.49 5.65 -16.64
N VAL A 71 1.75 6.63 -17.19
CA VAL A 71 2.11 7.31 -18.44
C VAL A 71 3.45 8.03 -18.30
N PHE A 72 3.69 8.71 -17.18
CA PHE A 72 4.96 9.36 -16.90
C PHE A 72 6.14 8.37 -16.96
N TYR A 73 6.03 7.23 -16.28
CA TYR A 73 7.08 6.21 -16.26
C TYR A 73 7.25 5.52 -17.60
N LEU A 74 6.18 5.25 -18.35
CA LEU A 74 6.26 4.71 -19.70
C LEU A 74 6.97 5.66 -20.67
N LYS A 75 6.66 6.96 -20.61
CA LYS A 75 7.32 7.96 -21.46
C LYS A 75 8.82 8.12 -21.13
N ARG A 76 9.16 8.02 -19.84
CA ARG A 76 10.54 8.22 -19.36
C ARG A 76 11.40 6.98 -19.52
N ASN A 77 10.90 5.82 -19.13
CA ASN A 77 11.70 4.60 -18.98
C ASN A 77 11.32 3.52 -20.00
N ARG A 78 10.19 3.64 -20.68
CA ARG A 78 9.61 2.64 -21.61
C ARG A 78 9.35 1.27 -20.98
N ASP A 79 9.48 1.15 -19.67
CA ASP A 79 9.32 -0.11 -18.92
C ASP A 79 8.76 0.17 -17.53
N LEU A 80 7.69 -0.54 -17.18
CA LEU A 80 7.06 -0.46 -15.85
C LEU A 80 7.67 -1.45 -14.84
N SER A 81 8.57 -2.34 -15.25
CA SER A 81 9.28 -3.24 -14.35
C SER A 81 10.05 -2.48 -13.27
N ILE A 82 10.44 -1.23 -13.59
CA ILE A 82 11.06 -0.30 -12.63
C ILE A 82 10.16 0.00 -11.43
N LEU A 83 8.84 -0.09 -11.57
CA LEU A 83 7.87 0.05 -10.48
C LEU A 83 7.47 -1.30 -9.87
N GLY A 84 8.03 -2.40 -10.35
CA GLY A 84 7.69 -3.74 -9.91
C GLY A 84 6.54 -4.40 -10.69
N PHE A 85 6.08 -3.82 -11.80
CA PHE A 85 5.11 -4.46 -12.70
C PHE A 85 5.79 -5.56 -13.51
N CYS A 86 6.14 -6.63 -12.83
CA CYS A 86 6.75 -7.83 -13.43
C CYS A 86 6.09 -9.08 -12.86
N LYS A 87 6.25 -10.19 -13.57
CA LYS A 87 5.76 -11.49 -13.07
C LYS A 87 6.48 -11.84 -11.77
N PRO A 88 5.78 -12.34 -10.74
CA PRO A 88 6.41 -12.84 -9.53
C PRO A 88 7.48 -13.88 -9.87
N MET A 89 8.59 -13.89 -9.13
CA MET A 89 9.62 -14.90 -9.34
C MET A 89 9.05 -16.30 -9.07
N GLU A 90 9.39 -17.26 -9.94
CA GLU A 90 8.85 -18.65 -9.89
C GLU A 90 8.99 -19.32 -8.53
N LYS A 91 10.09 -19.05 -7.82
CA LYS A 91 10.31 -19.53 -6.43
C LYS A 91 9.39 -18.86 -5.40
N SER A 92 8.94 -17.64 -5.63
CA SER A 92 8.00 -16.95 -4.73
C SER A 92 6.54 -17.26 -5.09
N SER A 93 6.22 -17.54 -6.37
CA SER A 93 4.89 -17.97 -6.79
C SER A 93 4.50 -19.35 -6.28
N LYS A 94 5.45 -20.26 -6.13
CA LYS A 94 5.23 -21.53 -5.41
C LYS A 94 4.97 -21.36 -3.93
N ARG A 95 5.17 -20.17 -3.38
CA ARG A 95 4.93 -19.81 -2.00
C ARG A 95 3.63 -19.00 -1.84
N VAL A 96 2.59 -19.35 -2.59
CA VAL A 96 1.23 -18.75 -2.46
C VAL A 96 0.76 -18.77 -1.00
N PHE A 97 1.22 -19.74 -0.20
CA PHE A 97 1.01 -19.77 1.26
C PHE A 97 1.47 -18.49 1.99
N PHE A 98 2.38 -17.69 1.41
CA PHE A 98 2.76 -16.39 1.98
C PHE A 98 1.60 -15.42 2.07
N TYR A 99 0.60 -15.53 1.19
CA TYR A 99 -0.52 -14.59 1.17
C TYR A 99 -1.65 -14.99 2.12
N ILE A 100 -1.65 -16.24 2.63
CA ILE A 100 -2.72 -16.73 3.52
C ILE A 100 -2.93 -15.82 4.73
N PRO A 101 -1.90 -15.37 5.50
CA PRO A 101 -2.12 -14.47 6.62
C PRO A 101 -2.80 -13.16 6.21
N LEU A 102 -2.43 -12.60 5.05
CA LEU A 102 -3.01 -11.36 4.53
C LEU A 102 -4.46 -11.56 4.08
N ILE A 103 -4.76 -12.70 3.45
CA ILE A 103 -6.12 -13.08 3.05
C ILE A 103 -7.00 -13.27 4.30
N VAL A 104 -6.48 -13.93 5.34
CA VAL A 104 -7.19 -14.13 6.61
C VAL A 104 -7.50 -12.77 7.26
N ILE A 105 -6.55 -11.84 7.27
CA ILE A 105 -6.75 -10.48 7.77
C ILE A 105 -7.83 -9.75 6.96
N ALA A 106 -7.78 -9.82 5.63
CA ALA A 106 -8.77 -9.19 4.78
C ALA A 106 -10.18 -9.74 5.03
N ILE A 107 -10.33 -11.06 5.07
CA ILE A 107 -11.64 -11.73 5.27
C ILE A 107 -12.16 -11.53 6.71
N SER A 108 -11.27 -11.30 7.69
CA SER A 108 -11.68 -11.09 9.08
C SER A 108 -12.61 -9.88 9.27
N HIS A 109 -12.63 -8.91 8.36
CA HIS A 109 -13.60 -7.82 8.36
C HIS A 109 -15.05 -8.33 8.28
N PHE A 110 -15.29 -9.50 7.67
CA PHE A 110 -16.63 -10.10 7.58
C PHE A 110 -17.12 -10.78 8.88
N MET A 111 -16.32 -10.78 9.92
CA MET A 111 -16.77 -11.29 11.23
C MET A 111 -17.96 -10.51 11.78
N CYS A 112 -18.12 -9.24 11.39
CA CYS A 112 -19.28 -8.41 11.72
C CYS A 112 -20.44 -8.50 10.70
N GLY A 113 -20.24 -9.23 9.61
CA GLY A 113 -21.18 -9.37 8.51
C GLY A 113 -20.86 -8.49 7.29
N ILE A 114 -21.57 -8.75 6.20
CA ILE A 114 -21.48 -7.97 4.94
C ILE A 114 -22.70 -7.08 4.86
N ASP A 115 -22.50 -5.78 4.56
CA ASP A 115 -23.59 -4.84 4.38
C ASP A 115 -24.28 -5.02 3.00
N THR A 116 -25.20 -5.96 2.94
CA THR A 116 -25.96 -6.24 1.73
C THR A 116 -27.01 -5.18 1.38
N ASN A 117 -27.31 -4.24 2.31
CA ASN A 117 -28.31 -3.19 2.10
C ASN A 117 -27.83 -2.12 1.10
N LYS A 118 -26.52 -2.01 0.89
CA LYS A 118 -25.93 -1.01 -0.01
C LYS A 118 -26.15 -1.28 -1.50
N GLY A 119 -26.58 -2.48 -1.86
CA GLY A 119 -26.89 -2.87 -3.25
C GLY A 119 -25.65 -3.11 -4.13
N ALA A 120 -25.85 -3.79 -5.26
CA ALA A 120 -24.76 -4.23 -6.14
C ALA A 120 -23.94 -3.08 -6.75
N SER A 121 -24.57 -1.96 -7.11
CA SER A 121 -23.87 -0.79 -7.68
C SER A 121 -22.89 -0.18 -6.70
N PHE A 122 -23.22 -0.14 -5.41
CA PHE A 122 -22.34 0.35 -4.35
C PHE A 122 -21.16 -0.59 -4.15
N ILE A 123 -21.41 -1.90 -4.10
CA ILE A 123 -20.34 -2.90 -3.97
C ILE A 123 -19.37 -2.80 -5.14
N PHE A 124 -19.87 -2.69 -6.37
CA PHE A 124 -19.04 -2.55 -7.56
C PHE A 124 -18.24 -1.23 -7.58
N ALA A 125 -18.86 -0.11 -7.19
CA ALA A 125 -18.15 1.16 -7.08
C ALA A 125 -17.02 1.12 -6.03
N ASN A 126 -17.26 0.47 -4.88
CA ASN A 126 -16.21 0.28 -3.86
C ASN A 126 -15.07 -0.62 -4.39
N LEU A 127 -15.36 -1.65 -5.17
CA LEU A 127 -14.31 -2.44 -5.80
C LEU A 127 -13.43 -1.59 -6.73
N ILE A 128 -14.03 -0.73 -7.56
CA ILE A 128 -13.28 0.19 -8.44
C ILE A 128 -12.47 1.18 -7.61
N PHE A 129 -13.02 1.69 -6.52
CA PHE A 129 -12.36 2.67 -5.65
C PHE A 129 -11.19 2.05 -4.88
N THR A 130 -11.40 0.90 -4.23
CA THR A 130 -10.34 0.22 -3.49
C THR A 130 -9.23 -0.31 -4.40
N LEU A 131 -9.58 -0.68 -5.62
CA LEU A 131 -8.58 -1.00 -6.65
C LEU A 131 -7.73 0.23 -7.00
N ALA A 132 -8.35 1.41 -7.15
CA ALA A 132 -7.62 2.66 -7.39
C ALA A 132 -6.67 2.98 -6.23
N ILE A 133 -7.13 2.86 -4.99
CA ILE A 133 -6.31 3.06 -3.77
C ILE A 133 -5.14 2.08 -3.78
N GLY A 134 -5.40 0.78 -3.92
CA GLY A 134 -4.36 -0.25 -3.94
C GLY A 134 -3.29 0.00 -5.01
N PHE A 135 -3.69 0.40 -6.23
CA PHE A 135 -2.74 0.79 -7.27
C PHE A 135 -1.94 2.03 -6.88
N ALA A 136 -2.61 3.11 -6.46
CA ALA A 136 -1.95 4.36 -6.10
C ALA A 136 -0.95 4.14 -4.97
N GLU A 137 -1.38 3.58 -3.86
CA GLU A 137 -0.54 3.45 -2.68
C GLU A 137 0.60 2.46 -2.90
N GLU A 138 0.37 1.32 -3.55
CA GLU A 138 1.45 0.37 -3.81
C GLU A 138 2.48 0.91 -4.82
N ILE A 139 2.06 1.63 -5.86
CA ILE A 139 2.99 2.29 -6.78
C ILE A 139 3.87 3.28 -6.03
N TYR A 140 3.29 4.12 -5.17
CA TYR A 140 4.04 5.16 -4.47
C TYR A 140 4.91 4.59 -3.35
N PHE A 141 4.37 3.73 -2.49
CA PHE A 141 5.12 3.22 -1.34
C PHE A 141 6.08 2.09 -1.70
N ARG A 142 5.70 1.15 -2.56
CA ARG A 142 6.55 -0.01 -2.93
C ARG A 142 7.29 0.22 -4.24
N GLY A 143 6.59 0.65 -5.27
CA GLY A 143 7.16 0.89 -6.58
C GLY A 143 8.15 2.04 -6.62
N ILE A 144 7.94 3.12 -5.85
CA ILE A 144 8.81 4.29 -5.84
C ILE A 144 9.63 4.33 -4.55
N ILE A 145 9.01 4.55 -3.39
CA ILE A 145 9.72 4.86 -2.14
C ILE A 145 10.57 3.67 -1.67
N CYS A 146 9.96 2.51 -1.44
CA CYS A 146 10.71 1.33 -0.99
C CYS A 146 11.86 1.02 -1.95
N ARG A 147 11.62 1.09 -3.26
CA ARG A 147 12.60 0.77 -4.28
C ARG A 147 13.80 1.72 -4.30
N ILE A 148 13.62 3.03 -4.14
CA ILE A 148 14.76 3.97 -4.13
C ILE A 148 15.61 3.86 -2.87
N TRP A 149 15.05 3.34 -1.76
CA TRP A 149 15.79 3.16 -0.51
C TRP A 149 16.43 1.78 -0.38
N ILE A 150 16.00 0.77 -1.16
CA ILE A 150 16.53 -0.60 -1.07
C ILE A 150 18.02 -0.71 -1.41
N ASP A 151 18.54 0.20 -2.25
CA ASP A 151 19.97 0.26 -2.59
C ASP A 151 20.86 0.70 -1.41
N GLU A 152 20.27 1.32 -0.38
CA GLU A 152 21.02 1.66 0.83
C GLU A 152 20.96 0.52 1.84
N SER A 153 19.76 0.01 2.10
CA SER A 153 19.53 -1.10 3.01
C SER A 153 18.07 -1.55 2.89
N VAL A 154 17.84 -2.86 2.90
CA VAL A 154 16.50 -3.45 2.95
C VAL A 154 15.74 -2.95 4.18
N LYS A 155 16.37 -2.96 5.35
CA LYS A 155 15.77 -2.47 6.61
C LYS A 155 15.31 -1.02 6.48
N LYS A 156 16.17 -0.16 5.91
CA LYS A 156 15.84 1.25 5.71
C LYS A 156 14.67 1.43 4.73
N ALA A 157 14.68 0.70 3.62
CA ALA A 157 13.60 0.73 2.64
C ALA A 157 12.25 0.34 3.26
N VAL A 158 12.24 -0.77 4.03
CA VAL A 158 11.04 -1.23 4.73
C VAL A 158 10.57 -0.19 5.74
N VAL A 159 11.45 0.31 6.61
CA VAL A 159 11.08 1.26 7.66
C VAL A 159 10.58 2.58 7.07
N VAL A 160 11.30 3.17 6.10
CA VAL A 160 10.90 4.45 5.48
C VAL A 160 9.56 4.30 4.77
N SER A 161 9.39 3.28 3.94
CA SER A 161 8.14 3.04 3.21
C SER A 161 6.97 2.82 4.16
N SER A 162 7.13 2.01 5.20
CA SER A 162 6.07 1.67 6.15
C SER A 162 5.70 2.85 7.05
N THR A 163 6.68 3.64 7.48
CA THR A 163 6.44 4.83 8.31
C THR A 163 5.65 5.89 7.51
N LEU A 164 6.06 6.16 6.28
CA LEU A 164 5.37 7.12 5.44
C LEU A 164 3.96 6.64 5.07
N PHE A 165 3.79 5.35 4.78
CA PHE A 165 2.49 4.74 4.57
C PHE A 165 1.56 4.93 5.78
N ALA A 166 2.05 4.63 6.98
CA ALA A 166 1.28 4.78 8.22
C ALA A 166 0.90 6.25 8.51
N ILE A 167 1.84 7.18 8.33
CA ILE A 167 1.61 8.62 8.59
C ILE A 167 0.54 9.19 7.64
N CYS A 168 0.41 8.68 6.41
CA CYS A 168 -0.63 9.12 5.49
C CYS A 168 -2.05 8.94 6.06
N HIS A 169 -2.26 7.99 6.96
CA HIS A 169 -3.56 7.76 7.60
C HIS A 169 -3.97 8.89 8.55
N LEU A 170 -3.05 9.81 8.92
CA LEU A 170 -3.43 11.06 9.61
C LEU A 170 -4.44 11.90 8.81
N MET A 171 -4.47 11.75 7.48
CA MET A 171 -5.47 12.42 6.64
C MET A 171 -6.91 12.02 7.00
N ASN A 172 -7.12 10.86 7.63
CA ASN A 172 -8.46 10.39 8.01
C ASN A 172 -9.08 11.26 9.10
N VAL A 173 -8.25 11.86 9.99
CA VAL A 173 -8.73 12.86 10.96
C VAL A 173 -9.35 14.07 10.26
N MET A 174 -8.73 14.52 9.14
CA MET A 174 -9.27 15.62 8.34
C MET A 174 -10.58 15.23 7.64
N GLY A 175 -10.78 13.93 7.39
CA GLY A 175 -12.03 13.35 6.89
C GLY A 175 -13.09 13.10 7.96
N GLY A 176 -12.84 13.45 9.23
CA GLY A 176 -13.79 13.30 10.34
C GLY A 176 -13.64 12.01 11.15
N ALA A 177 -12.60 11.19 10.90
CA ALA A 177 -12.35 10.01 11.73
C ALA A 177 -11.91 10.43 13.15
N GLY A 178 -12.27 9.63 14.16
CA GLY A 178 -11.86 9.85 15.53
C GLY A 178 -10.33 9.73 15.71
N ILE A 179 -9.78 10.44 16.67
CA ILE A 179 -8.33 10.46 16.92
C ILE A 179 -7.87 9.07 17.40
N ALA A 180 -8.61 8.42 18.28
CA ALA A 180 -8.24 7.11 18.82
C ALA A 180 -8.24 6.03 17.71
N GLU A 181 -9.28 6.00 16.88
CA GLU A 181 -9.37 5.12 15.72
C GLU A 181 -8.23 5.34 14.75
N THR A 182 -7.88 6.61 14.48
CA THR A 182 -6.78 6.95 13.59
C THR A 182 -5.43 6.51 14.15
N ILE A 183 -5.19 6.64 15.46
CA ILE A 183 -3.95 6.14 16.08
C ILE A 183 -3.86 4.62 15.94
N LEU A 184 -4.94 3.89 16.21
CA LEU A 184 -4.98 2.43 16.03
C LEU A 184 -4.72 2.05 14.57
N GLN A 185 -5.32 2.78 13.64
CA GLN A 185 -5.10 2.58 12.21
C GLN A 185 -3.65 2.84 11.79
N ILE A 186 -3.00 3.88 12.33
CA ILE A 186 -1.59 4.17 12.07
C ILE A 186 -0.69 3.01 12.56
N CYS A 187 -0.94 2.49 13.76
CA CYS A 187 -0.20 1.35 14.30
C CYS A 187 -0.37 0.10 13.42
N PHE A 188 -1.61 -0.18 13.02
CA PHE A 188 -1.91 -1.29 12.10
C PHE A 188 -1.24 -1.07 10.74
N ALA A 189 -1.41 0.10 10.13
CA ALA A 189 -0.85 0.45 8.83
C ALA A 189 0.69 0.39 8.82
N PHE A 190 1.34 0.77 9.92
CA PHE A 190 2.80 0.62 10.02
C PHE A 190 3.23 -0.84 9.91
N LEU A 191 2.61 -1.72 10.69
CA LEU A 191 2.95 -3.14 10.70
C LEU A 191 2.54 -3.83 9.38
N TYR A 192 1.35 -3.50 8.85
CA TYR A 192 0.92 -3.92 7.52
C TYR A 192 1.88 -3.46 6.44
N GLY A 193 2.33 -2.21 6.53
CA GLY A 193 3.33 -1.62 5.65
C GLY A 193 4.64 -2.40 5.64
N ILE A 194 5.13 -2.83 6.81
CA ILE A 194 6.32 -3.70 6.93
C ILE A 194 6.10 -5.01 6.18
N VAL A 195 4.97 -5.68 6.44
CA VAL A 195 4.66 -6.98 5.81
C VAL A 195 4.58 -6.84 4.28
N ILE A 196 3.84 -5.86 3.77
CA ILE A 196 3.71 -5.67 2.31
C ILE A 196 5.04 -5.27 1.66
N SER A 197 5.88 -4.47 2.35
CA SER A 197 7.22 -4.15 1.84
C SER A 197 8.11 -5.39 1.76
N LEU A 198 8.05 -6.28 2.76
CA LEU A 198 8.76 -7.56 2.73
C LEU A 198 8.23 -8.49 1.61
N VAL A 199 6.91 -8.57 1.44
CA VAL A 199 6.28 -9.31 0.34
C VAL A 199 6.76 -8.78 -1.02
N PHE A 200 6.80 -7.45 -1.19
CA PHE A 200 7.32 -6.82 -2.40
C PHE A 200 8.78 -7.17 -2.66
N ILE A 201 9.63 -7.07 -1.65
CA ILE A 201 11.08 -7.32 -1.78
C ILE A 201 11.36 -8.80 -2.09
N ILE A 202 10.68 -9.72 -1.42
CA ILE A 202 10.82 -11.16 -1.64
C ILE A 202 10.23 -11.57 -3.00
N GLY A 203 9.04 -11.09 -3.31
CA GLY A 203 8.31 -11.43 -4.53
C GLY A 203 8.81 -10.70 -5.77
N LYS A 204 9.47 -9.55 -5.61
CA LYS A 204 9.90 -8.64 -6.68
C LYS A 204 8.78 -8.21 -7.62
N SER A 205 7.52 -8.28 -7.16
CA SER A 205 6.34 -7.97 -7.95
C SER A 205 5.37 -7.13 -7.14
N ILE A 206 4.86 -6.06 -7.75
CA ILE A 206 3.87 -5.18 -7.12
C ILE A 206 2.46 -5.77 -7.19
N TRP A 207 2.20 -6.70 -8.12
CA TRP A 207 0.86 -7.25 -8.36
C TRP A 207 0.25 -7.92 -7.13
N SER A 208 1.04 -8.69 -6.39
CA SER A 208 0.57 -9.33 -5.17
C SER A 208 0.25 -8.31 -4.07
N CYS A 209 1.05 -7.23 -3.98
CA CYS A 209 0.81 -6.16 -3.01
C CYS A 209 -0.50 -5.43 -3.33
N ILE A 210 -0.71 -5.05 -4.60
CA ILE A 210 -1.96 -4.44 -5.07
C ILE A 210 -3.16 -5.35 -4.79
N ALA A 211 -3.04 -6.65 -5.11
CA ALA A 211 -4.14 -7.59 -4.93
C ALA A 211 -4.57 -7.74 -3.47
N VAL A 212 -3.61 -7.95 -2.55
CA VAL A 212 -3.95 -8.13 -1.12
C VAL A 212 -4.38 -6.83 -0.46
N HIS A 213 -3.82 -5.69 -0.86
CA HIS A 213 -4.24 -4.38 -0.37
C HIS A 213 -5.68 -4.06 -0.82
N THR A 214 -5.95 -4.19 -2.12
CA THR A 214 -7.31 -4.03 -2.66
C THR A 214 -8.32 -4.95 -1.95
N LEU A 215 -7.95 -6.22 -1.73
CA LEU A 215 -8.81 -7.17 -1.04
C LEU A 215 -9.10 -6.72 0.40
N HIS A 216 -8.08 -6.29 1.14
CA HIS A 216 -8.22 -5.81 2.51
C HIS A 216 -9.19 -4.62 2.59
N ASP A 217 -8.94 -3.59 1.79
CA ASP A 217 -9.78 -2.40 1.76
C ASP A 217 -11.20 -2.70 1.30
N PHE A 218 -11.34 -3.52 0.24
CA PHE A 218 -12.64 -3.91 -0.26
C PHE A 218 -13.46 -4.63 0.80
N CYS A 219 -12.89 -5.62 1.48
CA CYS A 219 -13.58 -6.31 2.57
C CYS A 219 -13.97 -5.34 3.69
N SER A 220 -13.10 -4.40 4.05
CA SER A 220 -13.39 -3.38 5.06
C SER A 220 -14.56 -2.48 4.64
N PHE A 221 -14.57 -1.98 3.39
CA PHE A 221 -15.62 -1.05 2.91
C PHE A 221 -17.01 -1.66 2.75
N ILE A 222 -17.10 -2.97 2.54
CA ILE A 222 -18.38 -3.66 2.37
C ILE A 222 -18.83 -4.41 3.63
N SER A 223 -18.02 -4.42 4.70
CA SER A 223 -18.41 -5.00 5.98
C SER A 223 -19.32 -4.07 6.78
N ILE A 224 -20.05 -4.65 7.73
CA ILE A 224 -20.81 -3.91 8.71
C ILE A 224 -19.85 -3.47 9.83
N ASP A 225 -20.00 -2.22 10.30
CA ASP A 225 -19.24 -1.73 11.42
C ASP A 225 -19.56 -2.54 12.69
N GLY A 226 -18.53 -3.13 13.27
CA GLY A 226 -18.63 -3.87 14.51
C GLY A 226 -18.79 -2.96 15.73
N SER A 227 -19.19 -3.54 16.86
CA SER A 227 -19.07 -2.84 18.14
C SER A 227 -17.60 -2.49 18.41
N LEU A 228 -17.36 -1.45 19.21
CA LEU A 228 -16.00 -1.07 19.62
C LEU A 228 -15.21 -2.25 20.18
N GLN A 229 -15.86 -3.07 21.02
CA GLN A 229 -15.23 -4.26 21.61
C GLN A 229 -14.81 -5.27 20.52
N MET A 230 -15.67 -5.54 19.53
CA MET A 230 -15.35 -6.45 18.42
C MET A 230 -14.20 -5.91 17.57
N ASN A 231 -14.23 -4.62 17.24
CA ASN A 231 -13.18 -3.97 16.47
C ASN A 231 -11.81 -4.03 17.17
N VAL A 232 -11.77 -3.84 18.50
CA VAL A 232 -10.55 -3.97 19.30
C VAL A 232 -10.05 -5.41 19.30
N ILE A 233 -10.93 -6.40 19.51
CA ILE A 233 -10.53 -7.83 19.50
C ILE A 233 -9.97 -8.21 18.13
N LEU A 234 -10.66 -7.86 17.05
CA LEU A 234 -10.20 -8.14 15.68
C LEU A 234 -8.87 -7.43 15.39
N GLY A 235 -8.74 -6.17 15.80
CA GLY A 235 -7.50 -5.40 15.62
C GLY A 235 -6.31 -6.04 16.34
N VAL A 236 -6.48 -6.54 17.57
CA VAL A 236 -5.44 -7.27 18.30
C VAL A 236 -5.06 -8.57 17.59
N ILE A 237 -6.05 -9.34 17.15
CA ILE A 237 -5.80 -10.60 16.42
C ILE A 237 -5.03 -10.31 15.12
N GLN A 238 -5.47 -9.34 14.33
CA GLN A 238 -4.79 -8.93 13.09
C GLN A 238 -3.36 -8.46 13.37
N PHE A 239 -3.15 -7.67 14.43
CA PHE A 239 -1.83 -7.20 14.82
C PHE A 239 -0.89 -8.35 15.15
N VAL A 240 -1.34 -9.34 15.93
CA VAL A 240 -0.54 -10.53 16.28
C VAL A 240 -0.20 -11.34 15.02
N ILE A 241 -1.17 -11.55 14.13
CA ILE A 241 -0.94 -12.25 12.85
C ILE A 241 0.12 -11.52 12.01
N LEU A 242 -0.01 -10.18 11.87
CA LEU A 242 0.95 -9.37 11.12
C LEU A 242 2.35 -9.43 11.74
N LEU A 243 2.45 -9.36 13.07
CA LEU A 243 3.74 -9.40 13.77
C LEU A 243 4.45 -10.75 13.56
N CYS A 244 3.74 -11.85 13.75
CA CYS A 244 4.28 -13.19 13.49
C CYS A 244 4.69 -13.35 12.03
N TYR A 245 3.88 -12.82 11.11
CA TYR A 245 4.15 -12.89 9.69
C TYR A 245 5.33 -12.01 9.27
N ALA A 246 5.48 -10.81 9.83
CA ALA A 246 6.64 -9.95 9.61
C ALA A 246 7.94 -10.63 10.04
N ILE A 247 7.94 -11.28 11.22
CA ILE A 247 9.08 -12.07 11.72
C ILE A 247 9.39 -13.24 10.79
N TYR A 248 8.38 -13.95 10.31
CA TYR A 248 8.56 -15.04 9.37
C TYR A 248 9.17 -14.56 8.05
N LEU A 249 8.63 -13.49 7.46
CA LEU A 249 9.12 -12.93 6.20
C LEU A 249 10.54 -12.37 6.31
N SER A 250 10.88 -11.74 7.44
CA SER A 250 12.23 -11.20 7.65
C SER A 250 13.31 -12.28 7.58
N LYS A 251 12.99 -13.50 8.03
CA LYS A 251 13.88 -14.67 7.92
C LYS A 251 13.98 -15.25 6.51
N GLN A 252 13.13 -14.83 5.59
CA GLN A 252 13.15 -15.26 4.19
C GLN A 252 13.93 -14.30 3.26
N LEU A 253 14.39 -13.18 3.81
CA LEU A 253 15.26 -12.27 3.05
C LEU A 253 16.57 -13.00 2.67
N PRO A 254 17.12 -12.74 1.46
CA PRO A 254 18.42 -13.27 1.06
C PRO A 254 19.50 -12.85 2.07
N TYR A 255 20.44 -13.75 2.37
CA TYR A 255 21.49 -13.55 3.37
C TYR A 255 22.33 -12.28 3.14
N ASP A 256 22.58 -11.90 1.88
CA ASP A 256 23.29 -10.68 1.51
C ASP A 256 22.63 -9.37 1.94
N ASN A 257 21.40 -9.44 2.48
CA ASN A 257 20.62 -8.27 2.88
C ASN A 257 20.32 -8.25 4.39
N GLN A 258 20.89 -9.17 5.18
CA GLN A 258 20.64 -9.24 6.63
C GLN A 258 21.64 -8.42 7.46
N ASP A 259 22.81 -8.10 6.90
CA ASP A 259 23.95 -7.50 7.61
C ASP A 259 24.21 -6.02 7.27
N VAL A 260 23.17 -5.26 6.86
CA VAL A 260 23.34 -3.82 6.60
C VAL A 260 22.37 -2.98 7.42
#